data_4920058449a98326c73f588c7e199063
#
_entry.id   4920058449a98326c73f588c7e199063
#
_cell.length_a   1.000
_cell.length_b   1.000
_cell.length_c   1.000
_cell.angle_alpha   90.00
_cell.angle_beta   90.00
_cell.angle_gamma   90.00
#
_symmetry.space_group_name_H-M   'P 1'
#
loop_
_entity.id
_entity.type
_entity.pdbx_description
1 polymer ?
#
loop_
_entity_poly.entity_id
_entity_poly.type
_entity_poly.pdbx_seq_one_letter_code
_entity_poly.pdbx_strand_id
1 'polypeptide(L)'
;LAQRAGITIDAKGAQLNQREQELRDRIRACNREAARYFFRSLTQDDAGGVGRAYLLNERGLSMAAVRHFGLGYAKPESFGLVNYLRDKGFTDDEMITANLAYQSKTGHVMDRFRDRIMYPIFDTVGNVIAFGGRALNKEDKAKYINTNTTPVFRKSNNLYGYNFARKAHSDHLILAEGYMDVIALQTAGFAGAVASLGTSLTE
;
A
#
# COMPACT_ATOMS: atom_id res chain seq x y z
N LEU A 1 8.91 19.29 -34.08
CA LEU A 1 7.56 18.89 -34.49
C LEU A 1 6.50 19.90 -34.01
N ALA A 2 6.46 20.30 -32.72
CA ALA A 2 5.49 21.26 -32.15
C ALA A 2 5.52 22.63 -32.87
N GLN A 3 6.72 23.17 -33.13
CA GLN A 3 6.87 24.45 -33.87
C GLN A 3 6.32 24.40 -35.31
N ARG A 4 6.37 23.23 -35.96
CA ARG A 4 5.78 23.03 -37.33
C ARG A 4 4.26 22.91 -37.30
N ALA A 5 3.67 22.59 -36.14
CA ALA A 5 2.23 22.43 -35.96
C ALA A 5 1.56 23.69 -35.38
N GLY A 6 2.31 24.80 -35.17
CA GLY A 6 1.79 26.02 -34.56
C GLY A 6 1.36 25.86 -33.08
N ILE A 7 1.84 24.83 -32.42
CA ILE A 7 1.49 24.56 -31.00
C ILE A 7 2.47 25.30 -30.12
N THR A 8 2.00 26.31 -29.38
CA THR A 8 2.75 26.98 -28.32
C THR A 8 2.85 26.05 -27.12
N ILE A 9 4.05 25.54 -26.81
CA ILE A 9 4.28 24.77 -25.60
C ILE A 9 4.24 25.75 -24.43
N ASP A 10 3.23 25.65 -23.58
CA ASP A 10 3.21 26.38 -22.30
C ASP A 10 4.32 25.84 -21.40
N ALA A 11 5.44 26.54 -21.33
CA ALA A 11 6.61 26.15 -20.54
C ALA A 11 6.28 26.04 -19.04
N LYS A 12 5.32 26.82 -18.51
CA LYS A 12 4.85 26.72 -17.13
C LYS A 12 4.04 25.44 -16.93
N GLY A 13 3.14 25.11 -17.85
CA GLY A 13 2.37 23.87 -17.80
C GLY A 13 3.27 22.62 -17.91
N ALA A 14 4.29 22.65 -18.77
CA ALA A 14 5.26 21.57 -18.90
C ALA A 14 6.09 21.37 -17.60
N GLN A 15 6.54 22.46 -16.95
CA GLN A 15 7.26 22.40 -15.68
C GLN A 15 6.38 21.90 -14.52
N LEU A 16 5.11 22.30 -14.46
CA LEU A 16 4.16 21.80 -13.46
C LEU A 16 3.94 20.29 -13.62
N ASN A 17 3.69 19.83 -14.84
CA ASN A 17 3.52 18.41 -15.14
C ASN A 17 4.77 17.58 -14.78
N GLN A 18 5.97 18.13 -15.03
CA GLN A 18 7.21 17.45 -14.66
C GLN A 18 7.35 17.32 -13.13
N ARG A 19 7.09 18.39 -12.36
CA ARG A 19 7.14 18.35 -10.90
C ARG A 19 6.13 17.38 -10.30
N GLU A 20 4.91 17.34 -10.84
CA GLU A 20 3.91 16.37 -10.41
C GLU A 20 4.35 14.93 -10.69
N GLN A 21 4.98 14.67 -11.82
CA GLN A 21 5.49 13.35 -12.17
C GLN A 21 6.65 12.96 -11.23
N GLU A 22 7.60 13.85 -10.98
CA GLU A 22 8.69 13.64 -10.05
C GLU A 22 8.17 13.31 -8.64
N LEU A 23 7.17 14.06 -8.14
CA LEU A 23 6.53 13.78 -6.86
C LEU A 23 5.87 12.40 -6.84
N ARG A 24 5.14 12.02 -7.89
CA ARG A 24 4.53 10.68 -7.98
C ARG A 24 5.58 9.57 -7.95
N ASP A 25 6.71 9.76 -8.62
CA ASP A 25 7.78 8.78 -8.66
C ASP A 25 8.48 8.67 -7.29
N ARG A 26 8.67 9.80 -6.58
CA ARG A 26 9.17 9.81 -5.21
C ARG A 26 8.22 9.09 -4.26
N ILE A 27 6.90 9.32 -4.35
CA ILE A 27 5.90 8.64 -3.51
C ILE A 27 5.86 7.13 -3.81
N ARG A 28 5.95 6.69 -5.08
CA ARG A 28 6.07 5.26 -5.42
C ARG A 28 7.33 4.63 -4.83
N ALA A 29 8.45 5.34 -4.90
CA ALA A 29 9.71 4.89 -4.30
C ALA A 29 9.59 4.77 -2.77
N CYS A 30 8.97 5.75 -2.11
CA CYS A 30 8.71 5.74 -0.68
C CYS A 30 7.81 4.55 -0.27
N ASN A 31 6.71 4.31 -0.99
CA ASN A 31 5.83 3.16 -0.77
C ASN A 31 6.56 1.82 -0.96
N ARG A 32 7.42 1.71 -1.97
CA ARG A 32 8.24 0.51 -2.20
C ARG A 32 9.18 0.23 -1.03
N GLU A 33 9.84 1.24 -0.49
CA GLU A 33 10.71 1.09 0.68
C GLU A 33 9.90 0.76 1.94
N ALA A 34 8.73 1.38 2.13
CA ALA A 34 7.83 1.03 3.23
C ALA A 34 7.36 -0.43 3.14
N ALA A 35 7.01 -0.92 1.94
CA ALA A 35 6.64 -2.32 1.75
C ALA A 35 7.80 -3.27 2.12
N ARG A 36 9.03 -2.94 1.76
CA ARG A 36 10.23 -3.70 2.15
C ARG A 36 10.43 -3.71 3.66
N TYR A 37 10.26 -2.55 4.30
CA TYR A 37 10.34 -2.44 5.76
C TYR A 37 9.31 -3.33 6.44
N PHE A 38 8.04 -3.21 6.10
CA PHE A 38 6.97 -4.02 6.68
C PHE A 38 7.15 -5.52 6.42
N PHE A 39 7.56 -5.89 5.20
CA PHE A 39 7.83 -7.28 4.86
C PHE A 39 8.97 -7.88 5.69
N ARG A 40 10.08 -7.15 5.86
CA ARG A 40 11.19 -7.58 6.73
C ARG A 40 10.74 -7.67 8.18
N SER A 41 10.01 -6.67 8.67
CA SER A 41 9.47 -6.68 10.04
C SER A 41 8.59 -7.91 10.30
N LEU A 42 7.83 -8.36 9.31
CA LEU A 42 7.04 -9.59 9.44
C LEU A 42 7.91 -10.86 9.40
N THR A 43 8.86 -10.93 8.46
CA THR A 43 9.49 -12.21 8.08
C THR A 43 10.84 -12.45 8.75
N GLN A 44 11.52 -11.42 9.22
CA GLN A 44 12.90 -11.50 9.72
C GLN A 44 13.06 -11.01 11.16
N ASP A 45 12.27 -9.99 11.59
CA ASP A 45 12.38 -9.45 12.94
C ASP A 45 11.65 -10.34 13.96
N ASP A 46 12.18 -10.43 15.19
CA ASP A 46 11.54 -11.14 16.30
C ASP A 46 10.17 -10.53 16.63
N ALA A 47 10.07 -9.19 16.63
CA ALA A 47 8.82 -8.46 16.83
C ALA A 47 7.72 -8.85 15.81
N GLY A 48 8.08 -9.39 14.64
CA GLY A 48 7.14 -9.91 13.65
C GLY A 48 6.48 -11.24 14.04
N GLY A 49 6.90 -11.87 15.13
CA GLY A 49 6.37 -13.15 15.59
C GLY A 49 4.86 -13.13 15.80
N VAL A 50 4.32 -12.05 16.38
CA VAL A 50 2.86 -11.89 16.57
C VAL A 50 2.11 -11.82 15.24
N GLY A 51 2.66 -11.11 14.25
CA GLY A 51 2.09 -11.03 12.89
C GLY A 51 2.14 -12.37 12.17
N ARG A 52 3.27 -13.10 12.30
CA ARG A 52 3.42 -14.46 11.74
C ARG A 52 2.43 -15.43 12.37
N ALA A 53 2.31 -15.45 13.70
CA ALA A 53 1.34 -16.28 14.41
C ALA A 53 -0.09 -16.01 13.93
N TYR A 54 -0.46 -14.74 13.80
CA TYR A 54 -1.76 -14.37 13.26
C TYR A 54 -2.00 -14.90 11.84
N LEU A 55 -1.06 -14.65 10.92
CA LEU A 55 -1.24 -15.05 9.51
C LEU A 55 -1.18 -16.55 9.30
N LEU A 56 -0.24 -17.25 9.96
CA LEU A 56 -0.01 -18.67 9.73
C LEU A 56 -0.95 -19.55 10.57
N ASN A 57 -1.12 -19.25 11.87
CA ASN A 57 -1.86 -20.10 12.78
C ASN A 57 -3.36 -19.76 12.85
N GLU A 58 -3.71 -18.45 12.92
CA GLU A 58 -5.12 -18.07 13.02
C GLU A 58 -5.79 -17.96 11.64
N ARG A 59 -5.04 -17.56 10.59
CA ARG A 59 -5.56 -17.37 9.24
C ARG A 59 -5.22 -18.51 8.27
N GLY A 60 -4.36 -19.43 8.67
CA GLY A 60 -4.01 -20.62 7.89
C GLY A 60 -3.25 -20.30 6.59
N LEU A 61 -2.62 -19.12 6.49
CA LEU A 61 -1.85 -18.79 5.30
C LEU A 61 -0.50 -19.51 5.30
N SER A 62 -0.03 -19.88 4.12
CA SER A 62 1.35 -20.35 3.95
C SER A 62 2.33 -19.18 3.84
N MET A 63 3.60 -19.42 4.15
CA MET A 63 4.67 -18.44 3.89
C MET A 63 4.82 -18.12 2.40
N ALA A 64 4.42 -19.03 1.50
CA ALA A 64 4.37 -18.76 0.07
C ALA A 64 3.32 -17.68 -0.25
N ALA A 65 2.13 -17.77 0.34
CA ALA A 65 1.09 -16.74 0.21
C ALA A 65 1.54 -15.41 0.80
N VAL A 66 2.16 -15.40 1.99
CA VAL A 66 2.72 -14.18 2.61
C VAL A 66 3.70 -13.47 1.66
N ARG A 67 4.60 -14.23 1.00
CA ARG A 67 5.56 -13.68 0.03
C ARG A 67 4.87 -13.22 -1.25
N HIS A 68 3.93 -14.01 -1.78
CA HIS A 68 3.22 -13.71 -3.04
C HIS A 68 2.47 -12.38 -2.95
N PHE A 69 1.73 -12.17 -1.85
CA PHE A 69 0.97 -10.94 -1.63
C PHE A 69 1.80 -9.81 -1.01
N GLY A 70 3.06 -10.07 -0.64
CA GLY A 70 3.95 -9.08 -0.03
C GLY A 70 3.47 -8.60 1.35
N LEU A 71 2.80 -9.48 2.11
CA LEU A 71 2.25 -9.10 3.42
C LEU A 71 3.35 -8.68 4.38
N GLY A 72 3.05 -7.72 5.24
CA GLY A 72 4.01 -7.15 6.17
C GLY A 72 3.44 -6.95 7.58
N TYR A 73 4.28 -6.44 8.46
CA TYR A 73 3.90 -6.05 9.82
C TYR A 73 4.45 -4.66 10.15
N ALA A 74 3.56 -3.77 10.54
CA ALA A 74 3.90 -2.49 11.13
C ALA A 74 4.03 -2.68 12.63
N LYS A 75 5.26 -2.53 13.16
CA LYS A 75 5.56 -2.67 14.58
C LYS A 75 4.81 -1.62 15.43
N PRO A 76 4.64 -1.83 16.74
CA PRO A 76 3.92 -0.90 17.62
C PRO A 76 4.63 0.44 17.83
N GLU A 77 5.86 0.57 17.39
CA GLU A 77 6.70 1.77 17.50
C GLU A 77 6.10 2.96 16.75
N SER A 78 6.34 4.17 17.26
CA SER A 78 5.80 5.40 16.67
C SER A 78 6.67 6.02 15.59
N PHE A 79 7.93 5.61 15.47
CA PHE A 79 8.94 6.25 14.62
C PHE A 79 9.78 5.27 13.81
N GLY A 80 9.49 3.98 13.86
CA GLY A 80 10.31 2.94 13.24
C GLY A 80 10.38 3.08 11.72
N LEU A 81 9.24 3.23 11.05
CA LEU A 81 9.17 3.43 9.61
C LEU A 81 9.70 4.82 9.22
N VAL A 82 9.31 5.87 9.95
CA VAL A 82 9.75 7.25 9.67
C VAL A 82 11.27 7.35 9.69
N ASN A 83 11.92 6.82 10.73
CA ASN A 83 13.38 6.82 10.83
C ASN A 83 14.01 6.03 9.70
N TYR A 84 13.50 4.82 9.41
CA TYR A 84 13.98 4.01 8.29
C TYR A 84 13.89 4.75 6.94
N LEU A 85 12.78 5.45 6.68
CA LEU A 85 12.60 6.18 5.43
C LEU A 85 13.49 7.44 5.37
N ARG A 86 13.71 8.13 6.49
CA ARG A 86 14.69 9.23 6.57
C ARG A 86 16.10 8.76 6.21
N ASP A 87 16.52 7.60 6.74
CA ASP A 87 17.83 6.99 6.41
C ASP A 87 17.94 6.61 4.93
N LYS A 88 16.80 6.40 4.25
CA LYS A 88 16.72 6.19 2.79
C LYS A 88 16.62 7.49 1.99
N GLY A 89 16.69 8.65 2.62
CA GLY A 89 16.68 9.95 1.97
C GLY A 89 15.30 10.44 1.55
N PHE A 90 14.24 9.98 2.23
CA PHE A 90 12.89 10.54 2.06
C PHE A 90 12.65 11.67 3.06
N THR A 91 11.98 12.73 2.60
CA THR A 91 11.59 13.85 3.44
C THR A 91 10.31 13.55 4.23
N ASP A 92 10.09 14.29 5.31
CA ASP A 92 8.87 14.18 6.11
C ASP A 92 7.62 14.49 5.26
N ASP A 93 7.70 15.49 4.37
CA ASP A 93 6.60 15.86 3.47
C ASP A 93 6.27 14.74 2.47
N GLU A 94 7.27 14.05 1.93
CA GLU A 94 7.06 12.88 1.06
C GLU A 94 6.36 11.74 1.80
N MET A 95 6.76 11.46 3.05
CA MET A 95 6.14 10.43 3.88
C MET A 95 4.70 10.77 4.27
N ILE A 96 4.42 12.04 4.60
CA ILE A 96 3.07 12.53 4.90
C ILE A 96 2.21 12.50 3.64
N THR A 97 2.74 12.95 2.51
CA THR A 97 2.03 12.92 1.21
C THR A 97 1.74 11.50 0.74
N ALA A 98 2.65 10.53 0.99
CA ALA A 98 2.42 9.10 0.77
C ALA A 98 1.42 8.49 1.78
N ASN A 99 1.03 9.25 2.81
CA ASN A 99 0.16 8.81 3.90
C ASN A 99 0.73 7.60 4.69
N LEU A 100 2.06 7.52 4.77
CA LEU A 100 2.82 6.58 5.61
C LEU A 100 3.09 7.14 7.00
N ALA A 101 3.11 8.47 7.11
CA ALA A 101 3.29 9.21 8.34
C ALA A 101 2.23 10.32 8.49
N TYR A 102 2.17 10.89 9.67
CA TYR A 102 1.36 12.07 9.97
C TYR A 102 2.08 12.97 10.97
N GLN A 103 1.79 14.26 10.95
CA GLN A 103 2.29 15.19 11.94
C GLN A 103 1.37 15.19 13.17
N SER A 104 1.94 14.94 14.33
CA SER A 104 1.23 15.00 15.62
C SER A 104 0.92 16.45 16.03
N LYS A 105 0.05 16.61 17.03
CA LYS A 105 -0.25 17.95 17.61
C LYS A 105 0.98 18.65 18.22
N THR A 106 1.99 17.87 18.60
CA THR A 106 3.27 18.35 19.14
C THR A 106 4.32 18.59 18.06
N GLY A 107 3.96 18.49 16.77
CA GLY A 107 4.84 18.75 15.63
C GLY A 107 5.71 17.56 15.19
N HIS A 108 5.71 16.45 15.93
CA HIS A 108 6.49 15.26 15.55
C HIS A 108 5.84 14.52 14.39
N VAL A 109 6.64 14.08 13.41
CA VAL A 109 6.20 13.20 12.34
C VAL A 109 6.31 11.75 12.81
N MET A 110 5.20 11.03 12.79
CA MET A 110 5.02 9.71 13.40
C MET A 110 4.46 8.71 12.39
N ASP A 111 4.75 7.43 12.61
CA ASP A 111 4.23 6.31 11.83
C ASP A 111 2.69 6.27 11.87
N ARG A 112 2.07 6.21 10.69
CA ARG A 112 0.61 6.11 10.57
C ARG A 112 0.09 4.71 10.91
N PHE A 113 0.81 3.68 10.51
CA PHE A 113 0.46 2.28 10.76
C PHE A 113 1.29 1.75 11.92
N ARG A 114 0.64 1.22 12.94
CA ARG A 114 1.28 0.66 14.13
C ARG A 114 0.51 -0.56 14.60
N ASP A 115 1.22 -1.60 15.01
CA ASP A 115 0.68 -2.89 15.46
C ASP A 115 -0.38 -3.46 14.49
N ARG A 116 -0.01 -3.51 13.18
CA ARG A 116 -0.94 -3.92 12.12
C ARG A 116 -0.30 -4.89 11.14
N ILE A 117 -1.08 -5.87 10.69
CA ILE A 117 -0.76 -6.59 9.46
C ILE A 117 -0.96 -5.64 8.29
N MET A 118 0.05 -5.58 7.43
CA MET A 118 0.09 -4.68 6.28
C MET A 118 -0.19 -5.43 4.98
N TYR A 119 -1.13 -4.89 4.21
CA TYR A 119 -1.55 -5.38 2.90
C TYR A 119 -1.14 -4.34 1.86
N PRO A 120 -0.05 -4.55 1.11
CA PRO A 120 0.31 -3.63 0.05
C PRO A 120 -0.73 -3.67 -1.07
N ILE A 121 -1.10 -2.49 -1.55
CA ILE A 121 -2.02 -2.32 -2.67
C ILE A 121 -1.19 -1.95 -3.88
N PHE A 122 -1.38 -2.69 -4.98
CA PHE A 122 -0.59 -2.54 -6.19
C PHE A 122 -1.41 -1.90 -7.31
N ASP A 123 -0.74 -1.12 -8.15
CA ASP A 123 -1.30 -0.71 -9.44
C ASP A 123 -1.26 -1.87 -10.45
N THR A 124 -1.80 -1.64 -11.64
CA THR A 124 -1.92 -2.65 -12.70
C THR A 124 -0.58 -3.16 -13.24
N VAL A 125 0.52 -2.44 -13.00
CA VAL A 125 1.87 -2.81 -13.44
C VAL A 125 2.75 -3.35 -12.30
N GLY A 126 2.22 -3.34 -11.06
CA GLY A 126 2.86 -3.96 -9.89
C GLY A 126 3.65 -3.01 -8.99
N ASN A 127 3.48 -1.69 -9.11
CA ASN A 127 4.03 -0.76 -8.13
C ASN A 127 3.15 -0.73 -6.89
N VAL A 128 3.76 -0.64 -5.71
CA VAL A 128 3.03 -0.40 -4.46
C VAL A 128 2.58 1.06 -4.43
N ILE A 129 1.27 1.28 -4.39
CA ILE A 129 0.66 2.62 -4.41
C ILE A 129 -0.01 3.01 -3.11
N ALA A 130 -0.32 2.04 -2.25
CA ALA A 130 -1.00 2.25 -0.98
C ALA A 130 -0.89 1.03 -0.06
N PHE A 131 -1.48 1.12 1.13
CA PHE A 131 -1.55 0.04 2.10
C PHE A 131 -2.91 -0.02 2.77
N GLY A 132 -3.37 -1.25 3.05
CA GLY A 132 -4.32 -1.54 4.09
C GLY A 132 -3.60 -2.02 5.34
N GLY A 133 -4.11 -1.68 6.52
CA GLY A 133 -3.54 -2.12 7.78
C GLY A 133 -4.61 -2.70 8.72
N ARG A 134 -4.51 -3.98 9.10
CA ARG A 134 -5.40 -4.64 10.05
C ARG A 134 -4.79 -4.67 11.43
N ALA A 135 -5.47 -4.09 12.43
CA ALA A 135 -5.03 -4.12 13.81
C ALA A 135 -4.94 -5.57 14.34
N LEU A 136 -3.87 -5.88 15.07
CA LEU A 136 -3.73 -7.11 15.83
C LEU A 136 -4.36 -6.96 17.22
N ASN A 137 -4.25 -5.78 17.82
CA ASN A 137 -4.93 -5.48 19.08
C ASN A 137 -6.46 -5.40 18.85
N LYS A 138 -7.22 -6.23 19.58
CA LYS A 138 -8.69 -6.28 19.51
C LYS A 138 -9.37 -5.02 20.08
N GLU A 139 -8.66 -4.27 20.94
CA GLU A 139 -9.15 -3.03 21.55
C GLU A 139 -8.97 -1.80 20.64
N ASP A 140 -8.25 -1.94 19.50
CA ASP A 140 -8.11 -0.85 18.55
C ASP A 140 -9.48 -0.52 17.92
N LYS A 141 -9.92 0.72 18.09
CA LYS A 141 -11.21 1.22 17.58
C LYS A 141 -11.38 1.03 16.08
N ALA A 142 -10.28 1.03 15.33
CA ALA A 142 -10.28 0.88 13.88
C ALA A 142 -9.64 -0.46 13.48
N LYS A 143 -10.45 -1.51 13.37
CA LYS A 143 -10.00 -2.84 12.92
C LYS A 143 -9.20 -2.78 11.63
N TYR A 144 -9.61 -1.95 10.66
CA TYR A 144 -8.89 -1.68 9.43
C TYR A 144 -8.71 -0.19 9.23
N ILE A 145 -7.53 0.20 8.78
CA ILE A 145 -7.24 1.53 8.25
C ILE A 145 -6.59 1.38 6.87
N ASN A 146 -6.96 2.25 5.95
CA ASN A 146 -6.40 2.29 4.61
C ASN A 146 -5.67 3.61 4.38
N THR A 147 -4.71 3.61 3.46
CA THR A 147 -4.14 4.84 2.91
C THR A 147 -5.26 5.73 2.39
N ASN A 148 -5.22 7.01 2.73
CA ASN A 148 -6.12 8.02 2.16
C ASN A 148 -5.74 8.31 0.69
N THR A 149 -6.48 9.17 0.01
CA THR A 149 -6.12 9.63 -1.33
C THR A 149 -4.74 10.29 -1.33
N THR A 150 -3.89 9.87 -2.26
CA THR A 150 -2.54 10.42 -2.50
C THR A 150 -2.38 10.73 -3.98
N PRO A 151 -1.30 11.40 -4.40
CA PRO A 151 -1.03 11.62 -5.84
C PRO A 151 -0.95 10.35 -6.69
N VAL A 152 -0.72 9.18 -6.07
CA VAL A 152 -0.60 7.88 -6.77
C VAL A 152 -1.74 6.91 -6.47
N PHE A 153 -2.67 7.26 -5.58
CA PHE A 153 -3.72 6.34 -5.13
C PHE A 153 -5.06 7.03 -4.88
N ARG A 154 -6.13 6.44 -5.42
CA ARG A 154 -7.53 6.75 -5.09
C ARG A 154 -8.28 5.43 -4.88
N LYS A 155 -9.01 5.32 -3.76
CA LYS A 155 -9.76 4.08 -3.42
C LYS A 155 -10.76 3.68 -4.49
N SER A 156 -11.50 4.65 -5.05
CA SER A 156 -12.51 4.41 -6.10
C SER A 156 -11.95 3.87 -7.41
N ASN A 157 -10.65 4.05 -7.66
CA ASN A 157 -10.01 3.68 -8.93
C ASN A 157 -9.20 2.38 -8.83
N ASN A 158 -9.23 1.71 -7.67
CA ASN A 158 -8.37 0.57 -7.42
C ASN A 158 -9.14 -0.54 -6.70
N LEU A 159 -8.84 -1.79 -7.06
CA LEU A 159 -9.31 -2.99 -6.36
C LEU A 159 -8.10 -3.75 -5.82
N TYR A 160 -8.22 -4.26 -4.58
CA TYR A 160 -7.21 -5.15 -4.03
C TYR A 160 -7.18 -6.47 -4.81
N GLY A 161 -5.99 -6.96 -5.12
CA GLY A 161 -5.80 -8.21 -5.86
C GLY A 161 -5.92 -8.10 -7.38
N TYR A 162 -6.34 -6.94 -7.91
CA TYR A 162 -6.55 -6.79 -9.35
C TYR A 162 -5.28 -6.96 -10.20
N ASN A 163 -4.13 -6.53 -9.69
CA ASN A 163 -2.83 -6.76 -10.34
C ASN A 163 -2.52 -8.25 -10.57
N PHE A 164 -2.95 -9.12 -9.65
CA PHE A 164 -2.80 -10.58 -9.76
C PHE A 164 -3.87 -11.15 -10.69
N ALA A 165 -5.14 -10.79 -10.52
CA ALA A 165 -6.24 -11.24 -11.39
C ALA A 165 -5.98 -10.89 -12.87
N ARG A 166 -5.49 -9.69 -13.14
CA ARG A 166 -5.10 -9.26 -14.49
C ARG A 166 -3.97 -10.11 -15.07
N LYS A 167 -2.94 -10.42 -14.29
CA LYS A 167 -1.81 -11.26 -14.75
C LYS A 167 -2.21 -12.71 -15.01
N ALA A 168 -3.18 -13.22 -14.27
CA ALA A 168 -3.72 -14.55 -14.45
C ALA A 168 -4.66 -14.68 -15.64
N HIS A 169 -4.90 -13.57 -16.39
CA HIS A 169 -5.82 -13.54 -17.53
C HIS A 169 -7.21 -14.10 -17.21
N SER A 170 -7.71 -13.84 -15.99
CA SER A 170 -9.05 -14.27 -15.59
C SER A 170 -10.10 -13.58 -16.46
N ASP A 171 -10.99 -14.35 -17.05
CA ASP A 171 -12.09 -13.89 -17.92
C ASP A 171 -13.25 -13.26 -17.13
N HIS A 172 -13.27 -13.43 -15.81
CA HIS A 172 -14.23 -12.84 -14.90
C HIS A 172 -13.57 -12.40 -13.58
N LEU A 173 -14.18 -11.46 -12.90
CA LEU A 173 -13.78 -11.03 -11.57
C LEU A 173 -14.76 -11.54 -10.52
N ILE A 174 -14.22 -12.00 -9.38
CA ILE A 174 -14.99 -12.41 -8.20
C ILE A 174 -14.83 -11.32 -7.16
N LEU A 175 -15.92 -10.61 -6.86
CA LEU A 175 -15.88 -9.55 -5.85
C LEU A 175 -15.99 -10.17 -4.46
N ALA A 176 -14.98 -9.93 -3.63
CA ALA A 176 -14.91 -10.33 -2.24
C ALA A 176 -15.04 -9.09 -1.31
N GLU A 177 -15.30 -9.32 -0.02
CA GLU A 177 -15.53 -8.23 0.94
C GLU A 177 -14.22 -7.54 1.39
N GLY A 178 -13.11 -8.29 1.47
CA GLY A 178 -11.87 -7.73 2.00
C GLY A 178 -10.58 -8.46 1.61
N TYR A 179 -9.48 -7.96 2.17
CA TYR A 179 -8.12 -8.42 1.87
C TYR A 179 -7.94 -9.92 2.05
N MET A 180 -8.40 -10.45 3.19
CA MET A 180 -8.20 -11.87 3.52
C MET A 180 -9.01 -12.79 2.63
N ASP A 181 -10.20 -12.37 2.22
CA ASP A 181 -11.07 -13.17 1.35
C ASP A 181 -10.44 -13.29 -0.05
N VAL A 182 -9.89 -12.18 -0.58
CA VAL A 182 -9.14 -12.19 -1.84
C VAL A 182 -7.94 -13.12 -1.75
N ILE A 183 -7.16 -13.02 -0.67
CA ILE A 183 -5.97 -13.86 -0.49
C ILE A 183 -6.37 -15.34 -0.42
N ALA A 184 -7.41 -15.68 0.34
CA ALA A 184 -7.90 -17.05 0.46
C ALA A 184 -8.39 -17.58 -0.89
N LEU A 185 -9.22 -16.83 -1.61
CA LEU A 185 -9.76 -17.22 -2.91
C LEU A 185 -8.66 -17.38 -3.95
N GLN A 186 -7.74 -16.43 -4.08
CA GLN A 186 -6.64 -16.53 -5.05
C GLN A 186 -5.69 -17.70 -4.70
N THR A 187 -5.45 -17.95 -3.41
CA THR A 187 -4.64 -19.10 -2.96
C THR A 187 -5.35 -20.43 -3.26
N ALA A 188 -6.68 -20.46 -3.25
CA ALA A 188 -7.49 -21.61 -3.61
C ALA A 188 -7.67 -21.80 -5.13
N GLY A 189 -7.04 -20.95 -5.98
CA GLY A 189 -7.08 -21.04 -7.43
C GLY A 189 -8.11 -20.14 -8.12
N PHE A 190 -8.91 -19.38 -7.36
CA PHE A 190 -9.84 -18.38 -7.91
C PHE A 190 -9.10 -17.08 -8.22
N ALA A 191 -8.30 -17.11 -9.29
CA ALA A 191 -7.36 -16.05 -9.63
C ALA A 191 -8.02 -14.69 -9.89
N GLY A 192 -9.32 -14.65 -10.28
CA GLY A 192 -10.10 -13.44 -10.53
C GLY A 192 -10.63 -12.74 -9.28
N ALA A 193 -10.30 -13.21 -8.06
CA ALA A 193 -10.81 -12.60 -6.83
C ALA A 193 -10.20 -11.20 -6.60
N VAL A 194 -11.07 -10.23 -6.30
CA VAL A 194 -10.70 -8.82 -6.01
C VAL A 194 -11.60 -8.27 -4.91
N ALA A 195 -11.17 -7.20 -4.24
CA ALA A 195 -12.03 -6.53 -3.25
C ALA A 195 -11.99 -5.01 -3.42
N SER A 196 -13.10 -4.35 -3.05
CA SER A 196 -13.15 -2.90 -2.90
C SER A 196 -12.33 -2.46 -1.68
N LEU A 197 -11.90 -1.20 -1.68
CA LEU A 197 -11.02 -0.65 -0.64
C LEU A 197 -11.79 0.18 0.40
N GLY A 198 -13.02 -0.26 0.75
CA GLY A 198 -13.88 0.42 1.70
C GLY A 198 -14.66 1.59 1.06
N THR A 199 -14.93 1.49 -0.22
CA THR A 199 -15.88 2.34 -0.96
C THR A 199 -16.96 1.45 -1.57
N SER A 200 -18.22 1.93 -1.62
CA SER A 200 -19.24 1.30 -2.46
C SER A 200 -18.75 1.28 -3.91
N LEU A 201 -19.05 0.19 -4.61
CA LEU A 201 -18.90 0.16 -6.06
C LEU A 201 -19.94 1.15 -6.62
N THR A 202 -19.48 2.20 -7.24
CA THR A 202 -20.31 3.11 -8.04
C THR A 202 -20.17 2.69 -9.49
N GLU A 203 -21.28 2.75 -10.22
CA GLU A 203 -21.33 2.56 -11.68
C GLU A 203 -20.38 3.52 -12.41
#